data_12ff64399176fd670d2ce4a9e87df9f5
#
_entry.id   12ff64399176fd670d2ce4a9e87df9f5
#
_cell.length_a   1.000
_cell.length_b   1.000
_cell.length_c   1.000
_cell.angle_alpha   90.00
_cell.angle_beta   90.00
_cell.angle_gamma   90.00
#
_symmetry.space_group_name_H-M   'P 1'
#
loop_
_entity.id
_entity.type
_entity.pdbx_description
1 polymer ?
#
loop_
_entity_poly.entity_id
_entity_poly.type
_entity_poly.pdbx_seq_one_letter_code
_entity_poly.pdbx_strand_id
1 'polypeptide(L)'
;MKVVIELFGASRDFSDKNSIELDIKNNSTIRDVRGKMLDYLDLNFKGNKNFIKIVNSSAFCSNNNIISDNYKITNNEKIAIIPPIGGG
;
A
#
# COMPACT_ATOMS: atom_id res chain seq x y z
N MET A 1 -13.94 -5.91 3.80
CA MET A 1 -12.85 -6.34 4.72
C MET A 1 -11.88 -5.19 4.88
N LYS A 2 -11.46 -4.94 6.09
CA LYS A 2 -10.47 -3.89 6.37
C LYS A 2 -9.07 -4.46 6.38
N VAL A 3 -8.15 -3.74 5.73
CA VAL A 3 -6.75 -4.12 5.68
C VAL A 3 -5.91 -2.95 6.15
N VAL A 4 -4.98 -3.24 7.05
CA VAL A 4 -4.03 -2.25 7.55
C VAL A 4 -2.74 -2.41 6.76
N ILE A 5 -2.29 -1.31 6.15
CA ILE A 5 -1.05 -1.29 5.38
C ILE A 5 0.00 -0.55 6.20
N GLU A 6 1.02 -1.25 6.64
CA GLU A 6 2.15 -0.62 7.34
C GLU A 6 3.00 0.15 6.34
N LEU A 7 3.39 1.35 6.73
CA LEU A 7 4.15 2.27 5.86
C LEU A 7 5.61 2.27 6.23
N PHE A 8 6.49 2.07 5.24
CA PHE A 8 7.93 2.09 5.42
C PHE A 8 8.57 3.07 4.44
N GLY A 9 9.75 3.56 4.80
CA GLY A 9 10.53 4.43 3.94
C GLY A 9 9.73 5.66 3.49
N ALA A 10 9.80 5.98 2.23
CA ALA A 10 9.17 7.17 1.66
C ALA A 10 7.63 7.14 1.78
N SER A 11 7.02 5.97 1.96
CA SER A 11 5.56 5.90 2.12
C SER A 11 5.07 6.39 3.48
N ARG A 12 5.96 6.61 4.43
CA ARG A 12 5.58 7.12 5.75
C ARG A 12 4.92 8.49 5.69
N ASP A 13 5.17 9.24 4.65
CA ASP A 13 4.56 10.56 4.47
C ASP A 13 3.07 10.48 4.10
N PHE A 14 2.54 9.29 3.82
CA PHE A 14 1.14 9.11 3.45
C PHE A 14 0.18 9.29 4.62
N SER A 15 0.66 9.24 5.84
CA SER A 15 -0.18 9.34 7.04
C SER A 15 0.61 9.84 8.23
N ASP A 16 -0.07 10.46 9.18
CA ASP A 16 0.53 10.83 10.48
C ASP A 16 0.81 9.61 11.35
N LYS A 17 0.21 8.49 10.99
CA LYS A 17 0.43 7.21 11.67
C LYS A 17 1.38 6.35 10.84
N ASN A 18 1.84 5.25 11.42
CA ASN A 18 2.73 4.32 10.74
C ASN A 18 1.98 3.40 9.78
N SER A 19 0.69 3.60 9.60
CA SER A 19 -0.14 2.75 8.75
C SER A 19 -1.34 3.52 8.22
N ILE A 20 -1.94 2.98 7.17
CA ILE A 20 -3.25 3.41 6.70
C ILE A 20 -4.19 2.20 6.69
N GLU A 21 -5.47 2.47 6.89
CA GLU A 21 -6.49 1.44 6.85
C GLU A 21 -7.31 1.60 5.57
N LEU A 22 -7.46 0.51 4.83
CA LEU A 22 -8.21 0.50 3.59
C LEU A 22 -9.36 -0.49 3.70
N ASP A 23 -10.51 -0.10 3.14
CA ASP A 23 -11.65 -0.99 3.03
C ASP A 23 -11.63 -1.61 1.64
N ILE A 24 -11.48 -2.93 1.58
CA ILE A 24 -11.40 -3.67 0.32
C ILE A 24 -12.41 -4.81 0.29
N LYS A 25 -12.72 -5.26 -0.90
CA LYS A 25 -13.64 -6.40 -1.06
C LYS A 25 -12.94 -7.70 -0.72
N ASN A 26 -13.72 -8.71 -0.30
CA ASN A 26 -13.19 -10.05 -0.11
C ASN A 26 -12.60 -10.55 -1.44
N ASN A 27 -11.55 -11.35 -1.34
CA ASN A 27 -10.83 -11.89 -2.49
C ASN A 27 -10.09 -10.85 -3.32
N SER A 28 -9.85 -9.66 -2.76
CA SER A 28 -9.02 -8.64 -3.41
C SER A 28 -7.58 -9.08 -3.48
N THR A 29 -6.89 -8.59 -4.50
CA THR A 29 -5.46 -8.84 -4.71
C THR A 29 -4.65 -7.62 -4.27
N ILE A 30 -3.33 -7.79 -4.25
CA ILE A 30 -2.41 -6.67 -3.99
C ILE A 30 -2.58 -5.57 -5.05
N ARG A 31 -2.87 -5.95 -6.30
CA ARG A 31 -3.18 -4.95 -7.33
C ARG A 31 -4.35 -4.06 -6.90
N ASP A 32 -5.38 -4.65 -6.31
CA ASP A 32 -6.53 -3.89 -5.81
C ASP A 32 -6.14 -2.97 -4.66
N VAL A 33 -5.28 -3.44 -3.76
CA VAL A 33 -4.74 -2.61 -2.67
C VAL A 33 -3.97 -1.43 -3.22
N ARG A 34 -3.12 -1.66 -4.22
CA ARG A 34 -2.36 -0.59 -4.86
C ARG A 34 -3.30 0.45 -5.45
N GLY A 35 -4.36 0.02 -6.13
CA GLY A 35 -5.38 0.92 -6.66
C GLY A 35 -6.09 1.73 -5.57
N LYS A 36 -6.43 1.08 -4.46
CA LYS A 36 -7.06 1.78 -3.32
C LYS A 36 -6.12 2.79 -2.68
N MET A 37 -4.83 2.49 -2.61
CA MET A 37 -3.85 3.46 -2.12
C MET A 37 -3.76 4.68 -3.03
N LEU A 38 -3.85 4.48 -4.35
CA LEU A 38 -3.87 5.60 -5.29
C LEU A 38 -5.12 6.47 -5.08
N ASP A 39 -6.28 5.85 -4.85
CA ASP A 39 -7.50 6.59 -4.52
C ASP A 39 -7.34 7.38 -3.22
N TYR A 40 -6.73 6.78 -2.20
CA TYR A 40 -6.45 7.44 -0.93
C TYR A 40 -5.55 8.67 -1.14
N LEU A 41 -4.53 8.55 -1.96
CA LEU A 41 -3.61 9.67 -2.24
C LEU A 41 -4.31 10.78 -3.02
N ASP A 42 -5.18 10.42 -3.94
CA ASP A 42 -5.94 11.41 -4.69
C ASP A 42 -6.84 12.22 -3.76
N LEU A 43 -7.51 11.55 -2.84
CA LEU A 43 -8.43 12.17 -1.90
C LEU A 43 -7.72 13.04 -0.87
N ASN A 44 -6.59 12.58 -0.34
CA ASN A 44 -5.92 13.21 0.80
C ASN A 44 -4.75 14.12 0.42
N PHE A 45 -4.17 13.94 -0.76
CA PHE A 45 -2.97 14.66 -1.19
C PHE A 45 -3.12 15.22 -2.61
N LYS A 46 -4.34 15.30 -3.12
CA LYS A 46 -4.66 15.91 -4.41
C LYS A 46 -3.86 15.33 -5.57
N GLY A 47 -3.64 14.01 -5.53
CA GLY A 47 -2.92 13.34 -6.61
C GLY A 47 -1.44 13.71 -6.68
N ASN A 48 -0.79 13.86 -5.54
CA ASN A 48 0.65 14.15 -5.48
C ASN A 48 1.43 13.16 -6.35
N LYS A 49 2.10 13.65 -7.38
CA LYS A 49 2.77 12.80 -8.38
C LYS A 49 3.90 11.98 -7.80
N ASN A 50 4.64 12.52 -6.83
CA ASN A 50 5.70 11.77 -6.16
C ASN A 50 5.16 10.59 -5.37
N PHE A 51 4.04 10.82 -4.67
CA PHE A 51 3.39 9.76 -3.88
C PHE A 51 2.83 8.66 -4.78
N ILE A 52 2.22 9.05 -5.90
CA ILE A 52 1.73 8.09 -6.90
C ILE A 52 2.87 7.22 -7.42
N LYS A 53 4.00 7.85 -7.73
CA LYS A 53 5.18 7.13 -8.21
C LYS A 53 5.69 6.15 -7.16
N ILE A 54 5.70 6.55 -5.88
CA ILE A 54 6.11 5.67 -4.78
C ILE A 54 5.22 4.43 -4.74
N VAL A 55 3.90 4.60 -4.77
CA VAL A 55 2.98 3.46 -4.73
C VAL A 55 3.20 2.54 -5.93
N ASN A 56 3.34 3.10 -7.13
CA ASN A 56 3.48 2.31 -8.35
C ASN A 56 4.80 1.53 -8.41
N SER A 57 5.84 2.01 -7.74
CA SER A 57 7.16 1.38 -7.77
C SER A 57 7.46 0.52 -6.54
N SER A 58 6.56 0.51 -5.55
CA SER A 58 6.79 -0.22 -4.30
C SER A 58 6.47 -1.71 -4.44
N ALA A 59 7.19 -2.53 -3.66
CA ALA A 59 6.80 -3.90 -3.41
C ALA A 59 5.83 -3.96 -2.23
N PHE A 60 5.11 -5.05 -2.11
CA PHE A 60 4.27 -5.34 -0.94
C PHE A 60 4.74 -6.62 -0.28
N CYS A 61 4.57 -6.69 1.04
CA CYS A 61 4.89 -7.87 1.83
C CYS A 61 3.67 -8.33 2.60
N SER A 62 3.57 -9.64 2.79
CA SER A 62 2.61 -10.25 3.70
C SER A 62 3.38 -11.13 4.67
N ASN A 63 3.24 -10.88 5.96
CA ASN A 63 3.92 -11.65 7.01
C ASN A 63 5.44 -11.79 6.74
N ASN A 64 6.07 -10.67 6.35
CA ASN A 64 7.50 -10.55 6.08
C ASN A 64 7.98 -11.21 4.78
N ASN A 65 7.06 -11.64 3.91
CA ASN A 65 7.40 -12.20 2.61
C ASN A 65 6.92 -11.28 1.50
N ILE A 66 7.77 -11.02 0.51
CA ILE A 66 7.39 -10.25 -0.65
C ILE A 66 6.34 -11.03 -1.45
N ILE A 67 5.26 -10.35 -1.84
CA ILE A 67 4.16 -10.97 -2.58
C ILE A 67 3.94 -10.23 -3.90
N SER A 68 3.36 -10.94 -4.86
CA SER A 68 3.08 -10.36 -6.18
C SER A 68 1.75 -9.61 -6.19
N ASP A 69 1.52 -8.84 -7.25
CA ASP A 69 0.26 -8.12 -7.44
C ASP A 69 -0.94 -9.06 -7.58
N ASN A 70 -0.71 -10.31 -7.95
CA ASN A 70 -1.78 -11.29 -8.09
C ASN A 70 -2.13 -12.02 -6.79
N TYR A 71 -1.37 -11.76 -5.73
CA TYR A 71 -1.59 -12.40 -4.44
C TYR A 71 -2.95 -11.98 -3.87
N LYS A 72 -3.77 -12.96 -3.50
CA LYS A 72 -5.07 -12.71 -2.87
C LYS A 72 -4.90 -12.53 -1.37
N ILE A 73 -5.47 -11.46 -0.86
CA ILE A 73 -5.38 -11.12 0.56
C ILE A 73 -6.44 -11.87 1.33
N THR A 74 -6.05 -12.41 2.48
CA THR A 74 -6.96 -13.05 3.42
C THR A 74 -7.12 -12.17 4.65
N ASN A 75 -8.10 -12.50 5.51
CA ASN A 75 -8.30 -11.78 6.77
C ASN A 75 -7.10 -11.95 7.69
N ASN A 76 -6.81 -10.90 8.44
CA ASN A 76 -5.77 -10.91 9.49
C ASN A 76 -4.35 -10.99 8.95
N GLU A 77 -4.13 -10.72 7.69
CA GLU A 77 -2.78 -10.61 7.16
C GLU A 77 -2.17 -9.25 7.51
N LYS A 78 -0.87 -9.26 7.75
CA LYS A 78 -0.07 -8.06 7.94
C LYS A 78 0.51 -7.67 6.60
N ILE A 79 0.01 -6.60 6.02
CA ILE A 79 0.49 -6.10 4.72
C ILE A 79 1.35 -4.87 4.96
N ALA A 80 2.46 -4.81 4.25
CA ALA A 80 3.36 -3.66 4.30
C ALA A 80 3.70 -3.21 2.89
N ILE A 81 3.84 -1.90 2.70
CA ILE A 81 4.34 -1.33 1.45
C ILE A 81 5.81 -1.01 1.63
N ILE A 82 6.64 -1.47 0.69
CA ILE A 82 8.09 -1.33 0.74
C ILE A 82 8.54 -0.53 -0.49
N PRO A 83 8.74 0.77 -0.36
CA PRO A 83 9.27 1.58 -1.47
C PRO A 83 10.70 1.19 -1.82
N PRO A 84 11.12 1.43 -3.07
CA PRO A 84 12.51 1.17 -3.43
C PRO A 84 13.46 2.06 -2.66
N ILE A 85 14.62 1.50 -2.31
CA ILE A 85 15.66 2.22 -1.59
C ILE A 85 16.45 3.08 -2.59
N GLY A 86 16.83 4.28 -2.12
CA GLY A 86 17.66 5.16 -2.94
C GLY A 86 16.91 6.07 -3.88
N GLY A 87 15.62 6.19 -3.72
CA GLY A 87 14.79 7.13 -4.47
C GLY A 87 14.82 6.90 -5.97
N GLY A 88 15.10 5.68 -6.34
CA GLY A 88 15.27 5.30 -7.75
C GLY A 88 14.21 5.79 -8.66
#